data_8f4eaca24355be7d4c6151516b61c2d1
#
_entry.id   8f4eaca24355be7d4c6151516b61c2d1
#
_cell.length_a   1.000
_cell.length_b   1.000
_cell.length_c   1.000
_cell.angle_alpha   90.00
_cell.angle_beta   90.00
_cell.angle_gamma   90.00
#
_symmetry.space_group_name_H-M   'P 1'
#
loop_
_entity.id
_entity.type
_entity.pdbx_description
1 polymer ?
#
loop_
_entity_poly.entity_id
_entity_poly.type
_entity_poly.pdbx_seq_one_letter_code
_entity_poly.pdbx_strand_id
1 'polypeptide(L)'
;MYLHREGESMYTFYLPEWKGVNPETGLGEFWLDPEDHSKGVVNDYSEAGKGIVGKALPDVIGGFSNTFTYKDFDLSFLITYQFGGDMFDYPGYFSHHDGVRIGSMNLSEDVAGNYWKNPGDKVDNPMPIYANPYRWDRFSSRTIKSTDNIRLREMTVCLLYTSDAADDLIG
;
A
#
# COMPACT_ATOMS: atom_id res chain seq x y z
N MET A 1 -6.35 -16.96 0.82
CA MET A 1 -5.75 -15.66 0.53
C MET A 1 -5.50 -15.49 -0.97
N TYR A 2 -4.94 -16.47 -1.66
CA TYR A 2 -4.74 -16.42 -3.10
C TYR A 2 -5.80 -17.20 -3.85
N LEU A 3 -6.14 -16.73 -5.05
CA LEU A 3 -7.02 -17.41 -6.01
C LEU A 3 -6.15 -18.06 -7.09
N HIS A 4 -6.40 -19.34 -7.35
CA HIS A 4 -5.82 -20.05 -8.48
C HIS A 4 -6.92 -20.36 -9.47
N ARG A 5 -7.02 -19.57 -10.53
CA ARG A 5 -8.02 -19.71 -11.60
C ARG A 5 -7.33 -19.46 -12.94
N GLU A 6 -7.73 -20.19 -13.96
CA GLU A 6 -7.26 -20.00 -15.34
C GLU A 6 -7.53 -18.54 -15.79
N GLY A 7 -6.54 -17.92 -16.40
CA GLY A 7 -6.58 -16.53 -16.83
C GLY A 7 -6.19 -15.49 -15.77
N GLU A 8 -6.05 -15.88 -14.50
CA GLU A 8 -5.64 -15.00 -13.43
C GLU A 8 -4.16 -15.17 -13.04
N SER A 9 -3.58 -14.14 -12.46
CA SER A 9 -2.23 -14.24 -11.88
C SER A 9 -2.20 -15.26 -10.74
N MET A 10 -1.11 -16.02 -10.63
CA MET A 10 -0.90 -16.98 -9.53
C MET A 10 -0.98 -16.33 -8.15
N TYR A 11 -0.63 -15.03 -8.04
CA TYR A 11 -0.62 -14.27 -6.80
C TYR A 11 -1.76 -13.24 -6.74
N THR A 12 -2.94 -13.61 -7.23
CA THR A 12 -4.17 -12.82 -7.13
C THR A 12 -4.75 -12.94 -5.73
N PHE A 13 -4.95 -11.82 -5.06
CA PHE A 13 -5.58 -11.77 -3.73
C PHE A 13 -7.09 -11.95 -3.85
N TYR A 14 -7.63 -12.93 -3.12
CA TYR A 14 -9.05 -13.25 -3.08
C TYR A 14 -9.56 -13.17 -1.63
N LEU A 15 -10.17 -12.04 -1.30
CA LEU A 15 -10.50 -11.66 0.08
C LEU A 15 -11.85 -10.93 0.11
N PRO A 16 -12.47 -10.79 1.31
CA PRO A 16 -13.56 -9.85 1.51
C PRO A 16 -13.15 -8.42 1.17
N GLU A 17 -14.04 -7.69 0.52
CA GLU A 17 -13.80 -6.30 0.18
C GLU A 17 -14.35 -5.39 1.28
N TRP A 18 -13.46 -4.59 1.87
CA TRP A 18 -13.77 -3.59 2.86
C TRP A 18 -14.37 -2.35 2.19
N LYS A 19 -15.56 -1.95 2.60
CA LYS A 19 -16.21 -0.73 2.12
C LYS A 19 -15.76 0.51 2.89
N GLY A 20 -15.54 0.37 4.20
CA GLY A 20 -15.21 1.50 5.07
C GLY A 20 -15.93 1.44 6.41
N VAL A 21 -16.03 2.60 7.05
CA VAL A 21 -16.71 2.78 8.33
C VAL A 21 -18.05 3.47 8.10
N ASN A 22 -19.11 2.93 8.69
CA ASN A 22 -20.40 3.59 8.69
C ASN A 22 -20.34 4.86 9.56
N PRO A 23 -20.57 6.06 9.01
CA PRO A 23 -20.43 7.30 9.76
C PRO A 23 -21.46 7.48 10.87
N GLU A 24 -22.63 6.84 10.76
CA GLU A 24 -23.68 6.96 11.78
C GLU A 24 -23.51 5.99 12.95
N THR A 25 -22.98 4.79 12.68
CA THR A 25 -22.89 3.73 13.70
C THR A 25 -21.46 3.44 14.17
N GLY A 26 -20.45 3.89 13.42
CA GLY A 26 -19.04 3.59 13.70
C GLY A 26 -18.63 2.14 13.43
N LEU A 27 -19.53 1.33 12.89
CA LEU A 27 -19.24 -0.06 12.56
C LEU A 27 -18.48 -0.16 11.25
N GLY A 28 -17.58 -1.12 11.16
CA GLY A 28 -16.93 -1.49 9.91
C GLY A 28 -17.91 -2.20 8.99
N GLU A 29 -17.79 -1.94 7.69
CA GLU A 29 -18.64 -2.52 6.66
C GLU A 29 -17.81 -3.23 5.59
N PHE A 30 -18.27 -4.40 5.19
CA PHE A 30 -17.80 -5.15 4.02
C PHE A 30 -18.90 -5.21 2.96
N TRP A 31 -18.52 -5.31 1.70
CA TRP A 31 -19.47 -5.64 0.66
C TRP A 31 -19.94 -7.10 0.81
N LEU A 32 -21.25 -7.30 0.73
CA LEU A 32 -21.83 -8.64 0.76
C LEU A 32 -21.36 -9.47 -0.44
N ASP A 33 -21.25 -8.83 -1.60
CA ASP A 33 -20.71 -9.39 -2.81
C ASP A 33 -19.77 -8.39 -3.48
N PRO A 34 -18.44 -8.66 -3.54
CA PRO A 34 -17.49 -7.77 -4.19
C PRO A 34 -17.67 -7.62 -5.71
N GLU A 35 -18.37 -8.54 -6.36
CA GLU A 35 -18.69 -8.46 -7.80
C GLU A 35 -19.99 -7.69 -8.06
N ASP A 36 -20.86 -7.58 -7.05
CA ASP A 36 -22.15 -6.88 -7.16
C ASP A 36 -22.49 -6.09 -5.89
N HIS A 37 -22.01 -4.87 -5.83
CA HIS A 37 -22.22 -3.96 -4.69
C HIS A 37 -23.69 -3.58 -4.46
N SER A 38 -24.60 -3.86 -5.41
CA SER A 38 -26.04 -3.61 -5.23
C SER A 38 -26.69 -4.53 -4.19
N LYS A 39 -26.05 -5.65 -3.85
CA LYS A 39 -26.52 -6.59 -2.83
C LYS A 39 -26.39 -6.07 -1.40
N GLY A 40 -25.73 -4.92 -1.22
CA GLY A 40 -25.60 -4.24 0.05
C GLY A 40 -24.33 -4.60 0.81
N VAL A 41 -24.35 -4.33 2.12
CA VAL A 41 -23.19 -4.42 3.01
C VAL A 41 -23.51 -5.25 4.26
N VAL A 42 -22.48 -5.80 4.86
CA VAL A 42 -22.53 -6.54 6.12
C VAL A 42 -21.46 -6.02 7.07
N ASN A 43 -21.70 -6.14 8.37
CA ASN A 43 -20.72 -5.75 9.38
C ASN A 43 -19.84 -6.91 9.83
N ASP A 44 -20.30 -8.16 9.70
CA ASP A 44 -19.56 -9.33 10.09
C ASP A 44 -18.69 -9.86 8.94
N TYR A 45 -17.42 -10.04 9.22
CA TYR A 45 -16.46 -10.64 8.28
C TYR A 45 -16.91 -12.01 7.75
N SER A 46 -17.61 -12.79 8.59
CA SER A 46 -18.04 -14.17 8.26
C SER A 46 -19.13 -14.19 7.18
N GLU A 47 -19.91 -13.10 7.06
CA GLU A 47 -20.99 -12.95 6.10
C GLU A 47 -20.54 -12.32 4.79
N ALA A 48 -19.35 -11.68 4.81
CA ALA A 48 -18.82 -11.00 3.65
C ALA A 48 -18.40 -11.97 2.53
N GLY A 49 -18.84 -11.68 1.32
CA GLY A 49 -18.38 -12.37 0.13
C GLY A 49 -16.90 -12.11 -0.15
N LYS A 50 -16.27 -12.99 -0.91
CA LYS A 50 -14.89 -12.83 -1.34
C LYS A 50 -14.84 -12.52 -2.83
N GLY A 51 -13.94 -11.61 -3.19
CA GLY A 51 -13.66 -11.22 -4.58
C GLY A 51 -12.17 -10.98 -4.80
N ILE A 52 -11.82 -10.67 -6.03
CA ILE A 52 -10.47 -10.27 -6.40
C ILE A 52 -10.27 -8.83 -5.92
N VAL A 53 -9.33 -8.63 -5.00
CA VAL A 53 -9.05 -7.32 -4.40
C VAL A 53 -7.67 -6.77 -4.75
N GLY A 54 -6.93 -7.47 -5.59
CA GLY A 54 -5.61 -7.05 -6.07
C GLY A 54 -4.75 -8.23 -6.51
N LYS A 55 -3.54 -7.95 -6.97
CA LYS A 55 -2.55 -8.95 -7.39
C LYS A 55 -1.14 -8.51 -6.99
N ALA A 56 -0.30 -9.48 -6.59
CA ALA A 56 1.04 -9.16 -6.13
C ALA A 56 2.01 -8.83 -7.29
N LEU A 57 1.76 -9.34 -8.48
CA LEU A 57 2.62 -9.06 -9.63
C LEU A 57 2.24 -7.73 -10.28
N PRO A 58 3.20 -6.82 -10.45
CA PRO A 58 2.95 -5.56 -11.14
C PRO A 58 2.70 -5.76 -12.63
N ASP A 59 1.91 -4.85 -13.21
CA ASP A 59 1.65 -4.83 -14.65
C ASP A 59 2.81 -4.28 -15.45
N VAL A 60 3.50 -3.30 -14.88
CA VAL A 60 4.59 -2.60 -15.54
C VAL A 60 5.75 -2.39 -14.57
N ILE A 61 6.94 -2.80 -15.01
CA ILE A 61 8.21 -2.48 -14.35
C ILE A 61 9.15 -1.92 -15.40
N GLY A 62 9.85 -0.83 -15.07
CA GLY A 62 10.82 -0.26 -16.00
C GLY A 62 11.85 0.63 -15.32
N GLY A 63 12.78 1.07 -16.14
CA GLY A 63 13.80 2.04 -15.76
C GLY A 63 14.10 3.01 -16.88
N PHE A 64 14.42 4.22 -16.52
CA PHE A 64 14.86 5.28 -17.41
C PHE A 64 16.20 5.80 -16.93
N SER A 65 17.22 5.67 -17.78
CA SER A 65 18.56 6.21 -17.53
C SER A 65 18.87 7.28 -18.56
N ASN A 66 19.47 8.38 -18.11
CA ASN A 66 19.93 9.44 -19.00
C ASN A 66 21.22 10.04 -18.46
N THR A 67 22.06 10.53 -19.41
CA THR A 67 23.28 11.26 -19.11
C THR A 67 23.32 12.51 -19.95
N PHE A 68 23.53 13.65 -19.31
CA PHE A 68 23.73 14.94 -19.93
C PHE A 68 25.17 15.38 -19.74
N THR A 69 25.84 15.65 -20.84
CA THR A 69 27.21 16.19 -20.86
C THR A 69 27.18 17.61 -21.36
N TYR A 70 27.70 18.53 -20.58
CA TYR A 70 27.89 19.93 -21.03
C TYR A 70 29.26 20.44 -20.59
N LYS A 71 30.14 20.66 -21.57
CA LYS A 71 31.55 20.98 -21.34
C LYS A 71 32.21 19.95 -20.43
N ASP A 72 32.74 20.38 -19.29
CA ASP A 72 33.42 19.57 -18.29
C ASP A 72 32.46 19.00 -17.23
N PHE A 73 31.16 19.13 -17.43
CA PHE A 73 30.13 18.74 -16.48
C PHE A 73 29.30 17.58 -17.05
N ASP A 74 29.23 16.49 -16.28
CA ASP A 74 28.35 15.36 -16.55
C ASP A 74 27.30 15.18 -15.43
N LEU A 75 26.05 15.06 -15.83
CA LEU A 75 24.94 14.70 -14.96
C LEU A 75 24.32 13.39 -15.46
N SER A 76 24.35 12.35 -14.68
CA SER A 76 23.63 11.12 -14.96
C SER A 76 22.61 10.80 -13.90
N PHE A 77 21.50 10.17 -14.29
CA PHE A 77 20.50 9.70 -13.36
C PHE A 77 19.82 8.43 -13.86
N LEU A 78 19.36 7.62 -12.89
CA LEU A 78 18.56 6.42 -13.11
C LEU A 78 17.27 6.52 -12.29
N ILE A 79 16.16 6.50 -13.00
CA ILE A 79 14.82 6.42 -12.42
C ILE A 79 14.28 5.02 -12.67
N THR A 80 13.73 4.36 -11.65
CA THR A 80 12.99 3.11 -11.79
C THR A 80 11.54 3.32 -11.40
N TYR A 81 10.65 2.58 -12.03
CA TYR A 81 9.22 2.66 -11.74
C TYR A 81 8.59 1.27 -11.78
N GLN A 82 7.52 1.13 -10.99
CA GLN A 82 6.69 -0.07 -10.91
C GLN A 82 5.24 0.36 -10.69
N PHE A 83 4.30 -0.26 -11.42
CA PHE A 83 2.87 0.04 -11.32
C PHE A 83 2.03 -1.24 -11.41
N GLY A 84 0.86 -1.21 -10.75
CA GLY A 84 -0.18 -2.24 -10.83
C GLY A 84 0.04 -3.44 -9.93
N GLY A 85 1.02 -3.41 -9.03
CA GLY A 85 1.23 -4.43 -8.03
C GLY A 85 0.67 -4.06 -6.67
N ASP A 86 0.29 -5.07 -5.89
CA ASP A 86 -0.20 -4.92 -4.52
C ASP A 86 0.58 -5.79 -3.56
N MET A 87 0.62 -5.39 -2.32
CA MET A 87 1.23 -6.15 -1.24
C MET A 87 0.27 -6.30 -0.05
N PHE A 88 0.42 -7.39 0.66
CA PHE A 88 -0.23 -7.57 1.95
C PHE A 88 0.57 -6.83 3.02
N ASP A 89 -0.05 -5.85 3.66
CA ASP A 89 0.54 -5.09 4.77
C ASP A 89 0.47 -5.91 6.07
N TYR A 90 1.45 -6.79 6.25
CA TYR A 90 1.53 -7.63 7.42
C TYR A 90 1.79 -6.87 8.73
N PRO A 91 2.66 -5.84 8.78
CA PRO A 91 2.78 -4.97 9.94
C PRO A 91 1.49 -4.23 10.28
N GLY A 92 0.81 -3.65 9.27
CA GLY A 92 -0.47 -2.97 9.44
C GLY A 92 -1.56 -3.90 9.98
N TYR A 93 -1.59 -5.15 9.56
CA TYR A 93 -2.51 -6.15 10.10
C TYR A 93 -2.43 -6.29 11.63
N PHE A 94 -1.24 -6.16 12.22
CA PHE A 94 -1.07 -6.23 13.66
C PHE A 94 -1.31 -4.90 14.37
N SER A 95 -1.02 -3.78 13.74
CA SER A 95 -1.10 -2.44 14.34
C SER A 95 -2.46 -1.74 14.12
N HIS A 96 -3.28 -2.21 13.15
CA HIS A 96 -4.62 -1.69 12.85
C HIS A 96 -5.72 -2.65 13.30
N HIS A 97 -5.64 -3.11 14.54
CA HIS A 97 -6.49 -4.20 15.03
C HIS A 97 -7.84 -3.76 15.63
N ASP A 98 -8.25 -2.49 15.46
CA ASP A 98 -9.57 -1.95 15.87
C ASP A 98 -9.98 -2.31 17.30
N GLY A 99 -9.02 -2.35 18.22
CA GLY A 99 -9.28 -2.68 19.62
C GLY A 99 -9.28 -4.16 19.98
N VAL A 100 -9.32 -5.08 19.00
CA VAL A 100 -9.36 -6.55 19.25
C VAL A 100 -8.21 -7.04 20.12
N ARG A 101 -7.04 -6.43 19.98
CA ARG A 101 -5.79 -6.85 20.65
C ARG A 101 -5.31 -5.86 21.71
N ILE A 102 -6.20 -5.03 22.24
CA ILE A 102 -5.87 -4.10 23.34
C ILE A 102 -5.28 -4.89 24.52
N GLY A 103 -4.16 -4.41 25.04
CA GLY A 103 -3.43 -5.06 26.14
C GLY A 103 -2.36 -6.05 25.68
N SER A 104 -2.35 -6.48 24.43
CA SER A 104 -1.31 -7.36 23.87
C SER A 104 -0.47 -6.70 22.77
N MET A 105 -1.05 -5.74 22.05
CA MET A 105 -0.39 -5.00 20.95
C MET A 105 -0.79 -3.53 21.00
N ASN A 106 0.15 -2.65 20.62
CA ASN A 106 -0.11 -1.23 20.49
C ASN A 106 -0.78 -0.94 19.15
N LEU A 107 -1.64 0.08 19.14
CA LEU A 107 -2.14 0.67 17.91
C LEU A 107 -1.05 1.54 17.26
N SER A 108 -1.05 1.57 15.94
CA SER A 108 -0.24 2.51 15.18
C SER A 108 -0.70 3.96 15.43
N GLU A 109 0.22 4.91 15.30
CA GLU A 109 -0.05 6.33 15.54
C GLU A 109 -1.12 6.91 14.59
N ASP A 110 -1.15 6.42 13.34
CA ASP A 110 -2.13 6.82 12.33
C ASP A 110 -3.56 6.33 12.64
N VAL A 111 -3.70 5.29 13.47
CA VAL A 111 -4.98 4.78 13.98
C VAL A 111 -5.33 5.43 15.30
N ALA A 112 -4.33 5.69 16.16
CA ALA A 112 -4.51 6.27 17.48
C ALA A 112 -5.10 7.70 17.38
N GLY A 113 -6.40 7.82 17.71
CA GLY A 113 -7.13 9.09 17.60
C GLY A 113 -7.87 9.30 16.27
N ASN A 114 -7.56 8.56 15.21
CA ASN A 114 -8.24 8.58 13.92
C ASN A 114 -9.22 7.40 13.81
N TYR A 115 -10.15 7.32 14.74
CA TYR A 115 -11.21 6.32 14.75
C TYR A 115 -12.55 6.99 15.06
N TRP A 116 -13.62 6.33 14.71
CA TRP A 116 -14.97 6.85 14.90
C TRP A 116 -15.30 7.04 16.39
N LYS A 117 -15.87 8.20 16.74
CA LYS A 117 -16.26 8.60 18.11
C LYS A 117 -17.70 9.07 18.21
N ASN A 118 -18.20 9.75 17.19
CA ASN A 118 -19.54 10.34 17.20
C ASN A 118 -20.25 10.13 15.87
N PRO A 119 -21.59 10.02 15.87
CA PRO A 119 -22.36 9.98 14.64
C PRO A 119 -22.04 11.16 13.71
N GLY A 120 -21.78 10.85 12.45
CA GLY A 120 -21.36 11.81 11.44
C GLY A 120 -19.84 11.89 11.21
N ASP A 121 -19.01 11.25 12.05
CA ASP A 121 -17.57 11.21 11.86
C ASP A 121 -17.21 10.43 10.57
N LYS A 122 -16.41 11.07 9.71
CA LYS A 122 -15.86 10.45 8.49
C LYS A 122 -14.40 10.09 8.73
N VAL A 123 -14.17 8.87 9.10
CA VAL A 123 -12.85 8.34 9.47
C VAL A 123 -12.61 6.97 8.83
N ASP A 124 -11.35 6.58 8.71
CA ASP A 124 -10.96 5.32 8.07
C ASP A 124 -11.00 4.12 9.03
N ASN A 125 -10.99 4.39 10.33
CA ASN A 125 -10.95 3.34 11.33
C ASN A 125 -12.26 3.30 12.13
N PRO A 126 -12.86 2.09 12.31
CA PRO A 126 -14.09 1.93 13.06
C PRO A 126 -13.87 2.21 14.56
N MET A 127 -14.96 2.26 15.30
CA MET A 127 -14.85 2.38 16.75
C MET A 127 -14.12 1.15 17.34
N PRO A 128 -13.16 1.37 18.25
CA PRO A 128 -12.44 0.25 18.86
C PRO A 128 -13.35 -0.60 19.74
N ILE A 129 -13.42 -1.90 19.47
CA ILE A 129 -14.21 -2.85 20.27
C ILE A 129 -13.28 -3.94 20.79
N TYR A 130 -13.21 -4.08 22.12
CA TYR A 130 -12.47 -5.18 22.74
C TYR A 130 -13.11 -6.52 22.37
N ALA A 131 -12.28 -7.50 21.98
CA ALA A 131 -12.73 -8.82 21.51
C ALA A 131 -13.82 -8.75 20.42
N ASN A 132 -13.68 -7.81 19.48
CA ASN A 132 -14.65 -7.47 18.44
C ASN A 132 -15.28 -8.72 17.78
N PRO A 133 -16.60 -8.94 17.94
CA PRO A 133 -17.28 -10.12 17.38
C PRO A 133 -17.37 -10.08 15.87
N TYR A 134 -17.33 -8.90 15.25
CA TYR A 134 -17.44 -8.69 13.79
C TYR A 134 -16.15 -9.02 13.03
N ARG A 135 -15.02 -9.16 13.74
CA ARG A 135 -13.75 -9.64 13.20
C ARG A 135 -13.19 -8.79 12.06
N TRP A 136 -13.28 -7.44 12.18
CA TRP A 136 -12.77 -6.49 11.18
C TRP A 136 -11.25 -6.53 11.01
N ASP A 137 -10.54 -7.07 12.00
CA ASP A 137 -9.09 -7.30 11.99
C ASP A 137 -8.65 -8.44 11.06
N ARG A 138 -9.58 -9.13 10.39
CA ARG A 138 -9.25 -10.23 9.48
C ARG A 138 -8.76 -9.73 8.12
N PHE A 139 -8.15 -10.65 7.39
CA PHE A 139 -7.60 -10.38 6.06
C PHE A 139 -8.67 -9.95 5.07
N SER A 140 -8.62 -8.71 4.65
CA SER A 140 -9.54 -8.08 3.72
C SER A 140 -8.80 -7.13 2.79
N SER A 141 -9.48 -6.50 1.86
CA SER A 141 -8.87 -5.47 0.99
C SER A 141 -8.26 -4.31 1.78
N ARG A 142 -8.69 -4.06 3.02
CA ARG A 142 -8.11 -3.06 3.93
C ARG A 142 -6.61 -3.29 4.20
N THR A 143 -6.19 -4.55 4.19
CA THR A 143 -4.79 -4.95 4.41
C THR A 143 -3.98 -5.07 3.12
N ILE A 144 -4.57 -4.78 1.98
CA ILE A 144 -3.89 -4.76 0.69
C ILE A 144 -3.50 -3.31 0.37
N LYS A 145 -2.24 -3.10 0.05
CA LYS A 145 -1.67 -1.79 -0.27
C LYS A 145 -1.01 -1.82 -1.63
N SER A 146 -1.20 -0.76 -2.42
CA SER A 146 -0.48 -0.61 -3.69
C SER A 146 1.02 -0.53 -3.49
N THR A 147 1.77 -1.14 -4.39
CA THR A 147 3.23 -1.05 -4.47
C THR A 147 3.70 -0.08 -5.55
N ASP A 148 2.79 0.69 -6.14
CA ASP A 148 3.11 1.68 -7.15
C ASP A 148 4.17 2.64 -6.63
N ASN A 149 5.24 2.78 -7.40
CA ASN A 149 6.31 3.69 -7.03
C ASN A 149 7.14 4.16 -8.22
N ILE A 150 7.70 5.35 -8.05
CA ILE A 150 8.75 5.89 -8.90
C ILE A 150 9.91 6.25 -7.98
N ARG A 151 11.12 5.79 -8.31
CA ARG A 151 12.31 5.99 -7.47
C ARG A 151 13.46 6.54 -8.29
N LEU A 152 14.04 7.64 -7.83
CA LEU A 152 15.38 8.05 -8.24
C LEU A 152 16.39 7.10 -7.56
N ARG A 153 16.99 6.20 -8.34
CA ARG A 153 17.94 5.18 -7.83
C ARG A 153 19.33 5.75 -7.69
N GLU A 154 19.72 6.55 -8.65
CA GLU A 154 21.06 7.10 -8.74
C GLU A 154 20.98 8.48 -9.37
N MET A 155 21.80 9.38 -8.88
CA MET A 155 22.09 10.67 -9.49
C MET A 155 23.57 10.96 -9.26
N THR A 156 24.32 11.07 -10.35
CA THR A 156 25.75 11.35 -10.32
C THR A 156 26.03 12.65 -11.03
N VAL A 157 26.78 13.51 -10.38
CA VAL A 157 27.30 14.75 -10.92
C VAL A 157 28.81 14.64 -10.96
N CYS A 158 29.39 14.77 -12.13
CA CYS A 158 30.85 14.75 -12.31
C CYS A 158 31.31 16.05 -12.92
N LEU A 159 32.40 16.59 -12.42
CA LEU A 159 33.11 17.71 -12.99
C LEU A 159 34.53 17.24 -13.37
N LEU A 160 34.81 17.24 -14.65
CA LEU A 160 36.12 16.87 -15.18
C LEU A 160 37.05 18.07 -15.07
N TYR A 161 38.01 18.00 -14.17
CA TYR A 161 39.13 18.94 -14.11
C TYR A 161 40.23 18.42 -15.05
N THR A 162 40.39 19.04 -16.20
CA THR A 162 41.64 18.91 -16.97
C THR A 162 42.71 19.74 -16.27
N SER A 163 43.39 19.18 -15.27
CA SER A 163 44.61 19.80 -14.79
C SER A 163 45.69 19.51 -15.84
N ASP A 164 46.06 20.48 -16.60
CA ASP A 164 47.31 20.49 -17.40
C ASP A 164 48.51 20.51 -16.44
N ALA A 165 48.68 19.40 -15.71
CA ALA A 165 49.83 19.22 -14.83
C ALA A 165 51.04 18.70 -15.60
N ALA A 166 50.99 18.64 -16.94
CA ALA A 166 52.07 18.13 -17.78
C ALA A 166 53.02 19.19 -18.34
N ASP A 167 52.67 20.48 -18.23
CA ASP A 167 53.46 21.57 -18.87
C ASP A 167 54.51 22.22 -17.95
N ASP A 168 54.53 21.91 -16.64
CA ASP A 168 55.49 22.51 -15.70
C ASP A 168 56.76 21.65 -15.46
N LEU A 169 56.98 20.59 -16.22
CA LEU A 169 58.15 19.73 -16.05
C LEU A 169 59.19 19.82 -17.16
N ILE A 170 59.09 20.79 -18.07
CA ILE A 170 60.09 21.05 -19.09
C ILE A 170 60.44 22.56 -19.06
N GLY A 171 61.18 22.97 -18.06
CA GLY A 171 61.88 24.20 -17.91
C GLY A 171 63.31 23.98 -17.43
#